data_04526e2f0769b932b8c74881febc2b76
#
_entry.id   04526e2f0769b932b8c74881febc2b76
#
_cell.length_a   1.000
_cell.length_b   1.000
_cell.length_c   1.000
_cell.angle_alpha   90.00
_cell.angle_beta   90.00
_cell.angle_gamma   90.00
#
_symmetry.space_group_name_H-M   'P 1'
#
loop_
_entity.id
_entity.type
_entity.pdbx_description
1 polymer ?
#
loop_
_entity_poly.entity_id
_entity_poly.type
_entity_poly.pdbx_seq_one_letter_code
_entity_poly.pdbx_strand_id
1 'polypeptide(L)' 'MFPEYHDLITKLSASDDHFGSLVEKHTLLNQKIRDMVGHTQLATQEEIETLKKEKLLVKDQVFAILTKAAPVHRVS' A
#
# COMPACT_ATOMS: atom_id res chain seq x y z
N MET A 1 -5.44 4.74 -0.04
CA MET A 1 -4.92 3.82 0.97
C MET A 1 -5.55 4.12 2.32
N PHE A 2 -5.04 4.96 3.13
CA PHE A 2 -5.65 5.31 4.42
C PHE A 2 -6.08 6.77 4.38
N PRO A 3 -7.37 7.05 4.14
CA PRO A 3 -7.80 8.45 3.97
C PRO A 3 -7.44 9.37 5.13
N GLU A 4 -7.51 8.85 6.36
CA GLU A 4 -7.21 9.67 7.54
C GLU A 4 -5.73 10.00 7.65
N TYR A 5 -4.88 9.29 6.92
CA TYR A 5 -3.44 9.52 6.95
C TYR A 5 -2.92 10.16 5.67
N HIS A 6 -3.81 10.67 4.83
CA HIS A 6 -3.41 11.17 3.52
C HIS A 6 -2.31 12.21 3.59
N ASP A 7 -2.46 13.19 4.48
CA ASP A 7 -1.46 14.25 4.61
C ASP A 7 -0.14 13.71 5.16
N LEU A 8 -0.22 12.79 6.12
CA LEU A 8 0.97 12.19 6.70
C LEU A 8 1.70 11.35 5.66
N ILE A 9 0.96 10.60 4.85
CA ILE A 9 1.55 9.80 3.78
C ILE A 9 2.32 10.70 2.81
N THR A 10 1.73 11.82 2.43
CA THR A 10 2.37 12.76 1.52
C THR A 10 3.67 13.31 2.12
N LYS A 11 3.62 13.71 3.39
CA LYS A 11 4.79 14.25 4.06
C LYS A 11 5.90 13.23 4.20
N LEU A 12 5.56 12.02 4.64
CA LEU A 12 6.55 10.98 4.83
C LEU A 12 7.15 10.52 3.51
N SER A 13 6.33 10.46 2.46
CA SER A 13 6.83 10.07 1.15
C SER A 13 7.86 11.06 0.63
N ALA A 14 7.71 12.32 0.97
CA ALA A 14 8.64 13.35 0.53
C ALA A 14 9.94 13.34 1.33
N SER A 15 9.89 12.93 2.60
CA SER A 15 11.05 13.00 3.48
C SER A 15 11.73 11.66 3.73
N ASP A 16 11.08 10.55 3.42
CA ASP A 16 11.60 9.22 3.70
C ASP A 16 11.52 8.37 2.42
N ASP A 17 12.66 8.11 1.82
CA ASP A 17 12.71 7.34 0.56
C ASP A 17 12.17 5.93 0.74
N HIS A 18 12.45 5.30 1.87
CA HIS A 18 11.97 3.95 2.12
C HIS A 18 10.44 3.93 2.17
N PHE A 19 9.87 4.87 2.88
CA PHE A 19 8.41 4.96 2.97
C PHE A 19 7.80 5.27 1.61
N GLY A 20 8.40 6.20 0.88
CA GLY A 20 7.94 6.54 -0.47
C GLY A 20 7.96 5.34 -1.39
N SER A 21 9.01 4.50 -1.29
CA SER A 21 9.11 3.28 -2.09
C SER A 21 8.00 2.30 -1.75
N LEU A 22 7.66 2.17 -0.47
CA LEU A 22 6.58 1.28 -0.06
C LEU A 22 5.22 1.74 -0.60
N VAL A 23 4.98 3.05 -0.53
CA VAL A 23 3.72 3.61 -1.06
C VAL A 23 3.64 3.39 -2.56
N GLU A 24 4.74 3.64 -3.25
CA GLU A 24 4.77 3.44 -4.70
C GLU A 24 4.54 1.97 -5.05
N LYS A 25 5.18 1.07 -4.32
CA LYS A 25 5.00 -0.36 -4.55
C LYS A 25 3.55 -0.77 -4.36
N HIS A 26 2.90 -0.24 -3.33
CA HIS A 26 1.49 -0.53 -3.10
C HIS A 26 0.64 -0.06 -4.27
N THR A 27 0.93 1.13 -4.78
CA THR A 27 0.19 1.68 -5.92
C THR A 27 0.37 0.81 -7.15
N LEU A 28 1.61 0.38 -7.42
CA LEU A 28 1.90 -0.46 -8.57
C LEU A 28 1.23 -1.82 -8.46
N LEU A 29 1.26 -2.42 -7.28
CA LEU A 29 0.60 -3.70 -7.06
C LEU A 29 -0.91 -3.58 -7.24
N ASN A 30 -1.48 -2.52 -6.73
CA ASN A 30 -2.90 -2.28 -6.86
C ASN A 30 -3.30 -2.15 -8.34
N GLN A 31 -2.48 -1.44 -9.11
CA GLN A 31 -2.72 -1.27 -10.53
C GLN A 31 -2.61 -2.58 -11.28
N LYS A 32 -1.59 -3.39 -10.96
CA LYS A 32 -1.42 -4.70 -11.58
C LYS A 32 -2.62 -5.60 -11.31
N ILE A 33 -3.09 -5.61 -10.07
CA ILE A 33 -4.24 -6.44 -9.72
C ILE A 33 -5.47 -6.01 -10.51
N ARG A 34 -5.69 -4.71 -10.61
CA ARG A 34 -6.84 -4.19 -11.36
C ARG A 34 -6.76 -4.57 -12.83
N ASP A 35 -5.56 -4.49 -13.41
CA ASP A 35 -5.37 -4.86 -14.81
C ASP A 35 -5.63 -6.35 -15.01
N MET A 36 -5.12 -7.18 -14.11
CA MET A 36 -5.31 -8.62 -14.22
C MET A 36 -6.77 -9.02 -14.08
N VAL A 37 -7.47 -8.39 -13.15
CA VAL A 37 -8.90 -8.67 -12.97
C VAL A 37 -9.68 -8.23 -14.20
N GLY A 38 -9.28 -7.11 -14.80
CA GLY A 38 -9.95 -6.61 -16.02
C GLY A 38 -9.63 -7.43 -17.25
N HIS A 39 -8.52 -8.16 -17.27
CA HIS A 39 -8.09 -8.96 -18.40
C HIS A 39 -7.87 -10.39 -17.94
N THR A 40 -8.94 -11.03 -17.53
CA THR A 40 -8.86 -12.32 -16.86
C THR A 40 -8.21 -13.42 -17.69
N GLN A 41 -8.26 -13.30 -19.02
CA GLN A 41 -7.64 -14.31 -19.86
C GLN A 41 -6.12 -14.31 -19.78
N LEU A 42 -5.52 -13.26 -19.21
CA LEU A 42 -4.07 -13.13 -19.15
C LEU A 42 -3.49 -13.48 -17.79
N ALA A 43 -4.32 -13.76 -16.82
CA ALA A 43 -3.84 -14.02 -15.48
C ALA A 43 -4.62 -15.16 -14.83
N THR A 44 -3.91 -15.99 -14.05
CA THR A 44 -4.56 -17.06 -13.31
C THR A 44 -5.04 -16.53 -11.97
N GLN A 45 -5.96 -17.26 -11.37
CA GLN A 45 -6.42 -16.94 -10.02
C GLN A 45 -5.26 -16.93 -9.03
N GLU A 46 -4.33 -17.86 -9.21
CA GLU A 46 -3.15 -17.94 -8.35
C GLU A 46 -2.29 -16.69 -8.42
N GLU A 47 -2.08 -16.21 -9.63
CA GLU A 47 -1.28 -14.98 -9.80
C GLU A 47 -1.94 -13.79 -9.13
N ILE A 48 -3.24 -13.66 -9.29
CA ILE A 48 -3.98 -12.57 -8.67
C ILE A 48 -3.89 -12.64 -7.15
N GLU A 49 -4.03 -13.85 -6.60
CA GLU A 49 -3.95 -14.03 -5.16
C GLU A 49 -2.56 -13.74 -4.61
N THR A 50 -1.53 -14.13 -5.34
CA THR A 50 -0.16 -13.82 -4.95
C THR A 50 0.05 -12.31 -4.86
N LEU A 51 -0.43 -11.59 -5.86
CA LEU A 51 -0.29 -10.12 -5.86
C LEU A 51 -1.09 -9.48 -4.74
N LYS A 52 -2.26 -10.03 -4.44
CA LYS A 52 -3.06 -9.52 -3.33
C LYS A 52 -2.37 -9.70 -2.00
N LYS A 53 -1.69 -10.83 -1.82
CA LYS A 53 -0.91 -11.07 -0.60
C LYS A 53 0.25 -10.10 -0.48
N GLU A 54 0.96 -9.85 -1.58
CA GLU A 54 2.04 -8.89 -1.58
C GLU A 54 1.52 -7.49 -1.24
N LYS A 55 0.40 -7.13 -1.84
CA LYS A 55 -0.20 -5.83 -1.57
C LYS A 55 -0.55 -5.69 -0.09
N LEU A 56 -1.09 -6.73 0.50
CA LEU A 56 -1.44 -6.71 1.91
C LEU A 56 -0.21 -6.54 2.79
N LEU A 57 0.87 -7.25 2.46
CA LEU A 57 2.12 -7.13 3.22
C LEU A 57 2.67 -5.71 3.16
N VAL A 58 2.67 -5.11 1.97
CA VAL A 58 3.15 -3.74 1.80
C VAL A 58 2.25 -2.79 2.58
N LYS A 59 0.95 -2.99 2.50
CA LYS A 59 -0.01 -2.17 3.22
C LYS A 59 0.24 -2.23 4.73
N ASP A 60 0.51 -3.43 5.25
CA ASP A 60 0.79 -3.59 6.67
C ASP A 60 2.06 -2.85 7.07
N GLN A 61 3.10 -2.89 6.21
CA GLN A 61 4.34 -2.18 6.48
C GLN A 61 4.11 -0.67 6.49
N VAL A 62 3.33 -0.18 5.54
CA VAL A 62 2.98 1.24 5.49
C VAL A 62 2.22 1.63 6.75
N PHE A 63 1.26 0.83 7.14
CA PHE A 63 0.46 1.12 8.32
C PHE A 63 1.31 1.14 9.60
N ALA A 64 2.26 0.21 9.72
CA ALA A 64 3.14 0.17 10.88
C ALA A 64 3.95 1.45 10.99
N ILE A 65 4.46 1.96 9.86
CA ILE A 65 5.21 3.21 9.86
C ILE A 65 4.30 4.38 10.21
N LEU A 66 3.10 4.39 9.65
CA LEU A 66 2.16 5.48 9.92
C LEU A 66 1.77 5.55 11.39
N THR A 67 1.52 4.41 12.00
CA THR A 67 1.12 4.42 13.40
C THR A 67 2.26 4.84 14.32
N LYS A 68 3.50 4.59 13.91
CA LYS A 68 4.65 5.06 14.68
C LYS A 68 4.86 6.56 14.50
N ALA A 69 4.63 7.05 13.30
CA ALA A 69 4.86 8.45 13.00
C ALA A 69 3.70 9.34 13.46
N ALA A 70 2.50 8.80 13.56
CA ALA A 70 1.35 9.56 14.02
C ALA A 70 1.43 9.70 15.53
N PRO A 71 1.59 10.89 16.03
CA PRO A 71 1.82 11.07 17.46
C PRO A 71 0.58 10.89 18.32
N VAL A 72 -0.51 10.85 17.71
CA VAL A 72 -1.72 10.89 18.46
C VAL A 72 -2.45 9.62 18.49
N HIS A 73 -2.83 9.33 18.87
CA HIS A 73 -3.68 8.47 18.56
C HIS A 73 -4.32 7.89 19.37
N ARG A 74 -4.66 8.13 19.57
CA ARG A 74 -5.18 7.72 20.21
C ARG A 74 -6.02 7.47 20.47
N VAL A 75 -6.30 7.34 20.61
CA VAL A 75 -7.09 7.17 21.00
C VAL A 75 -7.40 6.60 21.60
N SER A 76 -7.36 6.44 21.97
CA SER A 76 -7.78 5.82 22.63
C SER A 76 -8.08 5.33 22.93
#